data_ea9d0d8806bc4940423299db1420fc39
#
_entry.id   ea9d0d8806bc4940423299db1420fc39
#
_cell.length_a   1.000
_cell.length_b   1.000
_cell.length_c   1.000
_cell.angle_alpha   90.00
_cell.angle_beta   90.00
_cell.angle_gamma   90.00
#
_symmetry.space_group_name_H-M   'P 1'
#
loop_
_entity.id
_entity.type
_entity.pdbx_description
1 polymer ?
#
loop_
_entity_poly.entity_id
_entity_poly.type
_entity_poly.pdbx_seq_one_letter_code
_entity_poly.pdbx_strand_id
1 'polypeptide(L)'
;MTDGLTEGRDELTGRDEQPAAGDAANAARDDQTTALRVPPDAPPQPVTPGPGGRPRVLLLGSGEPGRELAVALQGLGAEVIAADNHAEAPAHRVADQALVVTMTDADELAALFARLHPDFVVTLTDAVSVDALEALQAGHAPRAESDGWYAELVPGARSVRLTRDREGLRKLAADELGLPTAPFWFVGSLGELQAVAAHAGYPLMVKPVTKVSGRQRSVVRGPEEIERAWHLAVGGELAGARPRVWAETVVDIQVLVTLFVVRTEGSGGPEITFCAPIGYRGADDRDDQDLESWQPQQLSTAAHDSARSIAARIVKALGGRGVFSVDLMVNGDEVYFADVTAWPGDSAWVTLRSQRLSAFELQARAVMGLGVDTLMVSPGAARVVGPGRAAAGVAPSAETLTAALGVPESDVRVFTSVGARAPRKLGVALATAPEVGTARDRARDVADRLGMRDSGK
;
A
#
# COMPACT_ATOMS: atom_id res chain seq x y z
N MET A 1 -11.15 40.42 69.62
CA MET A 1 -11.37 41.86 69.45
C MET A 1 -11.89 41.98 68.03
N THR A 2 -13.17 41.93 67.94
CA THR A 2 -14.18 42.98 67.81
C THR A 2 -14.33 43.32 66.32
N ASP A 3 -15.41 42.85 65.74
CA ASP A 3 -16.66 43.51 65.46
C ASP A 3 -16.60 44.35 64.18
N GLY A 4 -17.54 44.41 63.28
CA GLY A 4 -18.96 44.08 63.28
C GLY A 4 -19.54 44.48 61.91
N LEU A 5 -20.52 43.75 61.46
CA LEU A 5 -21.90 44.14 61.15
C LEU A 5 -22.11 45.53 60.49
N THR A 6 -22.77 45.63 59.32
CA THR A 6 -24.22 45.62 59.13
C THR A 6 -24.60 45.97 57.70
N GLU A 7 -25.48 45.22 57.10
CA GLU A 7 -26.81 45.52 56.57
C GLU A 7 -27.08 46.84 55.83
N GLY A 8 -27.73 46.77 54.69
CA GLY A 8 -28.53 47.87 54.11
C GLY A 8 -29.08 47.51 52.73
N ARG A 9 -30.36 47.13 52.69
CA ARG A 9 -31.29 47.08 51.55
C ARG A 9 -31.43 48.44 50.87
N ASP A 10 -31.66 48.49 49.56
CA ASP A 10 -32.93 48.80 48.91
C ASP A 10 -32.80 49.05 47.40
N GLU A 11 -33.61 48.38 46.69
CA GLU A 11 -34.67 48.66 45.71
C GLU A 11 -34.41 49.56 44.50
N LEU A 12 -34.77 48.94 43.36
CA LEU A 12 -35.56 49.49 42.24
C LEU A 12 -34.96 50.60 41.34
N THR A 13 -34.73 50.30 40.07
CA THR A 13 -35.59 50.67 38.95
C THR A 13 -35.03 50.16 37.63
N GLY A 14 -35.91 49.61 36.79
CA GLY A 14 -35.60 49.09 35.47
C GLY A 14 -35.32 50.14 34.40
N ARG A 15 -34.58 49.78 33.41
CA ARG A 15 -34.66 50.37 32.09
C ARG A 15 -34.37 49.29 31.07
N ASP A 16 -35.35 49.08 30.19
CA ASP A 16 -35.25 48.36 28.93
C ASP A 16 -34.12 48.92 28.07
N GLU A 17 -33.15 48.11 27.70
CA GLU A 17 -32.32 48.39 26.54
C GLU A 17 -32.39 47.21 25.59
N GLN A 18 -32.95 47.43 24.38
CA GLN A 18 -32.93 46.52 23.24
C GLN A 18 -31.49 46.22 22.85
N PRO A 19 -31.15 44.98 22.55
CA PRO A 19 -29.84 44.66 21.95
C PRO A 19 -29.84 45.06 20.47
N ALA A 20 -28.78 45.76 20.10
CA ALA A 20 -28.50 46.25 18.77
C ALA A 20 -28.40 45.08 17.76
N ALA A 21 -29.00 45.28 16.59
CA ALA A 21 -28.95 44.39 15.43
C ALA A 21 -27.54 44.40 14.81
N GLY A 22 -26.59 43.69 15.42
CA GLY A 22 -25.21 43.58 14.94
C GLY A 22 -24.63 42.14 14.98
N ASP A 23 -25.16 41.30 15.84
CA ASP A 23 -24.55 39.97 16.08
C ASP A 23 -25.21 38.78 15.33
N ALA A 24 -26.33 39.04 14.62
CA ALA A 24 -26.99 37.97 13.87
C ALA A 24 -26.34 37.65 12.49
N ALA A 25 -25.43 38.49 12.01
CA ALA A 25 -24.77 38.30 10.72
C ALA A 25 -23.43 37.51 10.81
N ASN A 26 -22.91 37.32 12.03
CA ASN A 26 -21.65 36.56 12.23
C ASN A 26 -21.88 35.11 12.70
N ALA A 27 -23.07 34.80 13.24
CA ALA A 27 -23.42 33.42 13.61
C ALA A 27 -23.80 32.52 12.41
N ALA A 28 -24.13 33.13 11.25
CA ALA A 28 -24.51 32.39 10.04
C ALA A 28 -23.33 32.04 9.12
N ARG A 29 -22.11 32.43 9.46
CA ARG A 29 -20.88 32.10 8.69
C ARG A 29 -20.04 30.98 9.27
N ASP A 30 -20.24 30.59 10.50
CA ASP A 30 -19.51 29.48 11.15
C ASP A 30 -20.15 28.12 10.96
N ASP A 31 -21.34 28.02 10.34
CA ASP A 31 -22.04 26.75 10.15
C ASP A 31 -21.84 26.14 8.77
N GLN A 32 -20.97 26.73 7.92
CA GLN A 32 -20.57 26.15 6.62
C GLN A 32 -19.21 25.46 6.63
N THR A 33 -18.56 25.34 7.76
CA THR A 33 -17.37 24.55 7.97
C THR A 33 -17.62 23.35 8.89
N THR A 34 -18.86 22.89 8.97
CA THR A 34 -19.13 21.53 9.50
C THR A 34 -18.74 20.55 8.42
N ALA A 35 -17.42 20.45 8.31
CA ALA A 35 -16.70 19.43 7.64
C ALA A 35 -17.45 18.11 7.73
N LEU A 36 -17.56 17.43 6.62
CA LEU A 36 -17.71 16.01 6.43
C LEU A 36 -17.17 15.23 7.65
N ARG A 37 -17.95 15.12 8.71
CA ARG A 37 -17.79 14.04 9.67
C ARG A 37 -18.22 12.80 8.91
N VAL A 38 -17.22 12.12 8.35
CA VAL A 38 -17.38 10.71 7.96
C VAL A 38 -17.91 10.02 9.21
N PRO A 39 -19.09 9.37 9.18
CA PRO A 39 -19.56 8.60 10.32
C PRO A 39 -18.45 7.61 10.69
N PRO A 40 -18.21 7.34 11.99
CA PRO A 40 -17.35 6.23 12.36
C PRO A 40 -17.87 5.00 11.60
N ASP A 41 -16.95 4.24 11.01
CA ASP A 41 -17.23 3.06 10.18
C ASP A 41 -18.45 2.29 10.75
N ALA A 42 -19.54 2.28 10.00
CA ALA A 42 -20.69 1.49 10.39
C ALA A 42 -20.23 0.02 10.53
N PRO A 43 -20.64 -0.72 11.55
CA PRO A 43 -20.23 -2.11 11.70
C PRO A 43 -20.55 -2.87 10.41
N PRO A 44 -19.63 -3.72 9.92
CA PRO A 44 -19.84 -4.47 8.69
C PRO A 44 -21.13 -5.25 8.81
N GLN A 45 -22.07 -4.97 7.93
CA GLN A 45 -23.27 -5.77 7.83
C GLN A 45 -22.88 -7.12 7.20
N PRO A 46 -23.47 -8.24 7.65
CA PRO A 46 -23.21 -9.53 7.04
C PRO A 46 -23.57 -9.43 5.55
N VAL A 47 -22.58 -9.69 4.68
CA VAL A 47 -22.74 -9.64 3.23
C VAL A 47 -23.73 -10.73 2.82
N THR A 48 -24.83 -10.33 2.19
CA THR A 48 -25.76 -11.29 1.59
C THR A 48 -25.13 -11.77 0.27
N PRO A 49 -24.87 -13.08 0.10
CA PRO A 49 -24.26 -13.59 -1.12
C PRO A 49 -25.08 -13.19 -2.36
N GLY A 50 -24.39 -12.86 -3.47
CA GLY A 50 -25.01 -12.61 -4.77
C GLY A 50 -25.83 -13.79 -5.30
N PRO A 51 -26.46 -13.65 -6.48
CA PRO A 51 -27.28 -14.72 -7.07
C PRO A 51 -26.45 -15.99 -7.28
N GLY A 52 -26.73 -17.04 -6.48
CA GLY A 52 -25.98 -18.31 -6.50
C GLY A 52 -25.25 -18.63 -5.20
N GLY A 53 -25.28 -17.74 -4.19
CA GLY A 53 -24.72 -18.01 -2.84
C GLY A 53 -23.20 -17.89 -2.71
N ARG A 54 -22.47 -17.54 -3.79
CA ARG A 54 -21.03 -17.27 -3.77
C ARG A 54 -20.75 -15.76 -3.64
N PRO A 55 -19.91 -15.31 -2.70
CA PRO A 55 -19.50 -13.92 -2.66
C PRO A 55 -18.78 -13.52 -3.95
N ARG A 56 -19.16 -12.36 -4.52
CA ARG A 56 -18.57 -11.83 -5.75
C ARG A 56 -17.54 -10.77 -5.44
N VAL A 57 -16.31 -10.98 -5.87
CA VAL A 57 -15.19 -10.08 -5.62
C VAL A 57 -14.73 -9.47 -6.94
N LEU A 58 -14.85 -8.16 -7.08
CA LEU A 58 -14.24 -7.40 -8.17
C LEU A 58 -12.82 -7.00 -7.76
N LEU A 59 -11.84 -7.54 -8.47
CA LEU A 59 -10.43 -7.27 -8.26
C LEU A 59 -9.94 -6.21 -9.26
N LEU A 60 -9.56 -5.04 -8.78
CA LEU A 60 -8.98 -3.94 -9.56
C LEU A 60 -7.45 -4.01 -9.49
N GLY A 61 -6.81 -4.32 -10.61
CA GLY A 61 -5.39 -4.61 -10.72
C GLY A 61 -5.11 -6.11 -10.77
N SER A 62 -4.92 -6.61 -11.99
CA SER A 62 -4.83 -8.04 -12.30
C SER A 62 -3.39 -8.51 -12.56
N GLY A 63 -2.39 -7.84 -11.98
CA GLY A 63 -0.99 -8.26 -12.04
C GLY A 63 -0.72 -9.59 -11.32
N GLU A 64 0.56 -9.98 -11.18
CA GLU A 64 0.92 -11.24 -10.52
C GLU A 64 0.45 -11.33 -9.05
N PRO A 65 0.52 -10.26 -8.23
CA PRO A 65 -0.12 -10.26 -6.92
C PRO A 65 -1.63 -10.48 -6.99
N GLY A 66 -2.30 -9.91 -7.99
CA GLY A 66 -3.72 -10.11 -8.25
C GLY A 66 -4.07 -11.56 -8.58
N ARG A 67 -3.19 -12.26 -9.31
CA ARG A 67 -3.35 -13.69 -9.60
C ARG A 67 -3.30 -14.53 -8.32
N GLU A 68 -2.31 -14.31 -7.43
CA GLU A 68 -2.22 -15.04 -6.16
C GLU A 68 -3.44 -14.75 -5.26
N LEU A 69 -3.90 -13.50 -5.23
CA LEU A 69 -5.11 -13.16 -4.48
C LEU A 69 -6.37 -13.78 -5.07
N ALA A 70 -6.51 -13.80 -6.40
CA ALA A 70 -7.66 -14.43 -7.06
C ALA A 70 -7.76 -15.92 -6.73
N VAL A 71 -6.63 -16.64 -6.79
CA VAL A 71 -6.58 -18.06 -6.40
C VAL A 71 -6.94 -18.25 -4.92
N ALA A 72 -6.46 -17.40 -4.02
CA ALA A 72 -6.77 -17.45 -2.61
C ALA A 72 -8.27 -17.20 -2.33
N LEU A 73 -8.90 -16.24 -3.00
CA LEU A 73 -10.33 -15.93 -2.90
C LEU A 73 -11.20 -17.08 -3.43
N GLN A 74 -10.84 -17.65 -4.58
CA GLN A 74 -11.53 -18.82 -5.14
C GLN A 74 -11.42 -20.04 -4.23
N GLY A 75 -10.26 -20.23 -3.56
CA GLY A 75 -10.07 -21.26 -2.55
C GLY A 75 -11.01 -21.11 -1.33
N LEU A 76 -11.54 -19.91 -1.08
CA LEU A 76 -12.56 -19.61 -0.08
C LEU A 76 -13.99 -19.63 -0.64
N GLY A 77 -14.19 -20.02 -1.91
CA GLY A 77 -15.49 -20.12 -2.55
C GLY A 77 -16.00 -18.86 -3.20
N ALA A 78 -15.21 -17.77 -3.28
CA ALA A 78 -15.63 -16.56 -3.98
C ALA A 78 -15.68 -16.73 -5.51
N GLU A 79 -16.57 -15.98 -6.15
CA GLU A 79 -16.53 -15.70 -7.59
C GLU A 79 -15.62 -14.47 -7.79
N VAL A 80 -14.55 -14.60 -8.57
CA VAL A 80 -13.58 -13.54 -8.79
C VAL A 80 -13.72 -12.97 -10.18
N ILE A 81 -13.95 -11.66 -10.25
CA ILE A 81 -13.99 -10.87 -11.49
C ILE A 81 -12.72 -10.01 -11.51
N ALA A 82 -11.77 -10.31 -12.39
CA ALA A 82 -10.50 -9.60 -12.49
C ALA A 82 -10.58 -8.50 -13.55
N ALA A 83 -10.28 -7.26 -13.16
CA ALA A 83 -10.27 -6.10 -14.05
C ALA A 83 -8.88 -5.48 -14.14
N ASP A 84 -8.47 -5.11 -15.36
CA ASP A 84 -7.21 -4.41 -15.63
C ASP A 84 -7.37 -3.53 -16.88
N ASN A 85 -6.41 -2.63 -17.12
CA ASN A 85 -6.42 -1.74 -18.29
C ASN A 85 -5.89 -2.41 -19.58
N HIS A 86 -5.51 -3.68 -19.52
CA HIS A 86 -5.04 -4.44 -20.69
C HIS A 86 -5.49 -5.89 -20.62
N ALA A 87 -5.70 -6.48 -21.78
CA ALA A 87 -6.05 -7.89 -21.92
C ALA A 87 -4.90 -8.80 -21.43
N GLU A 88 -5.24 -10.02 -21.04
CA GLU A 88 -4.30 -11.07 -20.67
C GLU A 88 -3.43 -10.73 -19.44
N ALA A 89 -3.88 -9.83 -18.55
CA ALA A 89 -3.25 -9.64 -17.27
C ALA A 89 -3.19 -10.97 -16.49
N PRO A 90 -2.17 -11.20 -15.65
CA PRO A 90 -1.97 -12.48 -14.97
C PRO A 90 -3.19 -13.06 -14.26
N ALA A 91 -3.96 -12.24 -13.54
CA ALA A 91 -5.17 -12.68 -12.86
C ALA A 91 -6.31 -13.05 -13.82
N HIS A 92 -6.35 -12.51 -15.05
CA HIS A 92 -7.36 -12.86 -16.06
C HIS A 92 -7.36 -14.36 -16.43
N ARG A 93 -6.22 -15.04 -16.23
CA ARG A 93 -6.07 -16.46 -16.57
C ARG A 93 -6.63 -17.41 -15.52
N VAL A 94 -6.90 -16.92 -14.33
CA VAL A 94 -7.36 -17.74 -13.19
C VAL A 94 -8.71 -17.29 -12.67
N ALA A 95 -9.12 -16.05 -12.91
CA ALA A 95 -10.40 -15.51 -12.48
C ALA A 95 -11.59 -16.18 -13.18
N ASP A 96 -12.76 -16.18 -12.54
CA ASP A 96 -14.02 -16.66 -13.15
C ASP A 96 -14.46 -15.77 -14.32
N GLN A 97 -14.15 -14.46 -14.25
CA GLN A 97 -14.38 -13.50 -15.35
C GLN A 97 -13.19 -12.54 -15.46
N ALA A 98 -12.88 -12.14 -16.70
CA ALA A 98 -11.81 -11.20 -17.02
C ALA A 98 -12.38 -10.00 -17.78
N LEU A 99 -12.01 -8.78 -17.35
CA LEU A 99 -12.50 -7.53 -17.92
C LEU A 99 -11.35 -6.58 -18.23
N VAL A 100 -11.43 -5.91 -19.37
CA VAL A 100 -10.54 -4.81 -19.73
C VAL A 100 -11.29 -3.51 -19.51
N VAL A 101 -10.78 -2.63 -18.64
CA VAL A 101 -11.46 -1.43 -18.15
C VAL A 101 -10.43 -0.33 -17.93
N THR A 102 -10.76 0.90 -18.29
CA THR A 102 -9.95 2.07 -17.96
C THR A 102 -10.20 2.46 -16.49
N MET A 103 -9.56 1.75 -15.56
CA MET A 103 -9.81 1.91 -14.13
C MET A 103 -9.56 3.33 -13.58
N THR A 104 -8.85 4.19 -14.33
CA THR A 104 -8.64 5.61 -14.00
C THR A 104 -9.80 6.51 -14.46
N ASP A 105 -10.70 6.01 -15.29
CA ASP A 105 -11.93 6.71 -15.71
C ASP A 105 -13.02 6.46 -14.66
N ALA A 106 -13.53 7.55 -14.07
CA ALA A 106 -14.52 7.46 -13.00
C ALA A 106 -15.86 6.93 -13.47
N ASP A 107 -16.31 7.36 -14.66
CA ASP A 107 -17.62 6.98 -15.20
C ASP A 107 -17.62 5.52 -15.65
N GLU A 108 -16.55 5.07 -16.31
CA GLU A 108 -16.39 3.68 -16.73
C GLU A 108 -16.35 2.74 -15.51
N LEU A 109 -15.64 3.13 -14.45
CA LEU A 109 -15.55 2.35 -13.23
C LEU A 109 -16.89 2.32 -12.46
N ALA A 110 -17.59 3.45 -12.35
CA ALA A 110 -18.92 3.52 -11.74
C ALA A 110 -19.95 2.68 -12.50
N ALA A 111 -19.95 2.73 -13.84
CA ALA A 111 -20.80 1.89 -14.69
C ALA A 111 -20.49 0.38 -14.49
N LEU A 112 -19.21 0.04 -14.30
CA LEU A 112 -18.79 -1.32 -14.00
C LEU A 112 -19.39 -1.82 -12.68
N PHE A 113 -19.30 -1.02 -11.62
CA PHE A 113 -19.90 -1.35 -10.31
C PHE A 113 -21.39 -1.57 -10.40
N ALA A 114 -22.11 -0.66 -11.08
CA ALA A 114 -23.56 -0.74 -11.29
C ALA A 114 -23.99 -1.96 -12.11
N ARG A 115 -23.15 -2.43 -13.04
CA ARG A 115 -23.44 -3.60 -13.87
C ARG A 115 -23.17 -4.92 -13.17
N LEU A 116 -22.09 -4.99 -12.39
CA LEU A 116 -21.62 -6.25 -11.82
C LEU A 116 -22.24 -6.57 -10.46
N HIS A 117 -22.62 -5.54 -9.70
CA HIS A 117 -23.10 -5.69 -8.33
C HIS A 117 -22.18 -6.61 -7.49
N PRO A 118 -20.87 -6.32 -7.37
CA PRO A 118 -19.98 -7.13 -6.55
C PRO A 118 -20.32 -6.96 -5.07
N ASP A 119 -20.06 -7.99 -4.26
CA ASP A 119 -20.16 -7.89 -2.79
C ASP A 119 -18.92 -7.16 -2.23
N PHE A 120 -17.77 -7.38 -2.86
CA PHE A 120 -16.51 -6.75 -2.49
C PHE A 120 -15.81 -6.14 -3.71
N VAL A 121 -15.21 -4.97 -3.51
CA VAL A 121 -14.27 -4.36 -4.46
C VAL A 121 -12.89 -4.29 -3.80
N VAL A 122 -11.89 -4.88 -4.43
CA VAL A 122 -10.52 -4.95 -3.90
C VAL A 122 -9.56 -4.27 -4.85
N THR A 123 -8.72 -3.37 -4.33
CA THR A 123 -7.70 -2.68 -5.12
C THR A 123 -6.31 -3.24 -4.87
N LEU A 124 -5.56 -3.53 -5.95
CA LEU A 124 -4.14 -3.90 -5.94
C LEU A 124 -3.31 -3.02 -6.87
N THR A 125 -3.76 -1.81 -7.12
CA THR A 125 -3.11 -0.86 -8.02
C THR A 125 -3.34 0.58 -7.59
N ASP A 126 -2.38 1.45 -7.85
CA ASP A 126 -2.53 2.90 -7.73
C ASP A 126 -3.26 3.52 -8.95
N ALA A 127 -3.37 2.77 -10.07
CA ALA A 127 -3.99 3.23 -11.31
C ALA A 127 -5.51 3.00 -11.29
N VAL A 128 -6.19 3.67 -10.37
CA VAL A 128 -7.65 3.57 -10.17
C VAL A 128 -8.24 4.95 -9.88
N SER A 129 -9.48 5.20 -10.28
CA SER A 129 -10.19 6.44 -9.94
C SER A 129 -10.58 6.45 -8.46
N VAL A 130 -9.95 7.33 -7.69
CA VAL A 130 -10.30 7.52 -6.27
C VAL A 130 -11.71 8.08 -6.14
N ASP A 131 -12.12 8.98 -7.04
CA ASP A 131 -13.46 9.59 -7.02
C ASP A 131 -14.56 8.52 -7.18
N ALA A 132 -14.37 7.54 -8.08
CA ALA A 132 -15.30 6.43 -8.22
C ALA A 132 -15.36 5.53 -6.98
N LEU A 133 -14.21 5.30 -6.32
CA LEU A 133 -14.15 4.53 -5.08
C LEU A 133 -14.81 5.27 -3.91
N GLU A 134 -14.60 6.58 -3.80
CA GLU A 134 -15.26 7.42 -2.78
C GLU A 134 -16.77 7.46 -3.01
N ALA A 135 -17.24 7.60 -4.26
CA ALA A 135 -18.66 7.54 -4.60
C ALA A 135 -19.28 6.19 -4.28
N LEU A 136 -18.57 5.08 -4.56
CA LEU A 136 -19.00 3.73 -4.19
C LEU A 136 -19.17 3.60 -2.67
N GLN A 137 -18.16 3.99 -1.91
CA GLN A 137 -18.17 3.89 -0.45
C GLN A 137 -19.22 4.80 0.19
N ALA A 138 -19.48 5.98 -0.37
CA ALA A 138 -20.54 6.88 0.08
C ALA A 138 -21.97 6.41 -0.30
N GLY A 139 -22.10 5.30 -1.03
CA GLY A 139 -23.37 4.80 -1.53
C GLY A 139 -23.96 5.65 -2.66
N HIS A 140 -23.14 6.47 -3.32
CA HIS A 140 -23.54 7.31 -4.48
C HIS A 140 -23.30 6.63 -5.82
N ALA A 141 -22.84 5.37 -5.86
CA ALA A 141 -22.78 4.61 -7.10
C ALA A 141 -24.20 4.57 -7.71
N PRO A 142 -24.34 4.66 -9.07
CA PRO A 142 -25.65 4.64 -9.72
C PRO A 142 -26.43 3.42 -9.26
N ARG A 143 -27.44 3.64 -8.44
CA ARG A 143 -28.36 2.57 -8.01
C ARG A 143 -29.31 2.28 -9.14
N ALA A 144 -29.43 1.05 -9.54
CA ALA A 144 -30.68 0.60 -10.09
C ALA A 144 -31.73 0.78 -8.98
N GLU A 145 -32.80 1.52 -9.24
CA GLU A 145 -33.75 2.05 -8.26
C GLU A 145 -34.47 1.02 -7.36
N SER A 146 -34.13 -0.26 -7.43
CA SER A 146 -34.92 -1.34 -6.80
C SER A 146 -34.19 -2.25 -5.82
N ASP A 147 -32.85 -2.37 -5.79
CA ASP A 147 -32.26 -3.60 -5.21
C ASP A 147 -31.48 -3.45 -3.90
N GLY A 148 -31.28 -2.24 -3.39
CA GLY A 148 -30.56 -2.06 -2.10
C GLY A 148 -29.12 -2.60 -2.11
N TRP A 149 -28.53 -2.84 -3.29
CA TRP A 149 -27.18 -3.36 -3.41
C TRP A 149 -26.14 -2.43 -2.76
N TYR A 150 -25.19 -3.05 -2.07
CA TYR A 150 -24.04 -2.39 -1.45
C TYR A 150 -22.80 -3.23 -1.70
N ALA A 151 -21.71 -2.60 -2.11
CA ALA A 151 -20.40 -3.23 -2.21
C ALA A 151 -19.49 -2.71 -1.11
N GLU A 152 -18.76 -3.61 -0.47
CA GLU A 152 -17.72 -3.22 0.46
C GLU A 152 -16.39 -3.03 -0.27
N LEU A 153 -15.78 -1.84 -0.09
CA LEU A 153 -14.47 -1.53 -0.63
C LEU A 153 -13.37 -1.93 0.36
N VAL A 154 -12.43 -2.77 -0.06
CA VAL A 154 -11.32 -3.27 0.77
C VAL A 154 -9.97 -3.01 0.06
N PRO A 155 -9.09 -2.20 0.67
CA PRO A 155 -9.35 -1.31 1.81
C PRO A 155 -10.27 -0.15 1.44
N GLY A 156 -10.73 0.64 2.41
CA GLY A 156 -11.60 1.79 2.14
C GLY A 156 -10.94 2.85 1.24
N ALA A 157 -11.75 3.67 0.58
CA ALA A 157 -11.31 4.72 -0.36
C ALA A 157 -10.28 5.68 0.25
N ARG A 158 -10.43 6.03 1.55
CA ARG A 158 -9.45 6.82 2.29
C ARG A 158 -8.05 6.20 2.26
N SER A 159 -7.94 4.90 2.49
CA SER A 159 -6.65 4.18 2.43
C SER A 159 -6.04 4.26 1.05
N VAL A 160 -6.83 4.01 -0.01
CA VAL A 160 -6.37 4.09 -1.39
C VAL A 160 -5.90 5.50 -1.73
N ARG A 161 -6.66 6.52 -1.35
CA ARG A 161 -6.30 7.93 -1.57
C ARG A 161 -4.97 8.28 -0.89
N LEU A 162 -4.84 7.98 0.41
CA LEU A 162 -3.66 8.36 1.19
C LEU A 162 -2.40 7.61 0.77
N THR A 163 -2.49 6.32 0.45
CA THR A 163 -1.31 5.55 -0.01
C THR A 163 -0.84 5.95 -1.42
N ARG A 164 -1.71 6.59 -2.19
CA ARG A 164 -1.40 7.15 -3.50
C ARG A 164 -0.80 8.56 -3.41
N ASP A 165 -1.25 9.37 -2.47
CA ASP A 165 -0.75 10.72 -2.20
C ASP A 165 0.47 10.68 -1.28
N ARG A 166 1.66 10.57 -1.86
CA ARG A 166 2.92 10.49 -1.11
C ARG A 166 3.18 11.72 -0.24
N GLU A 167 2.81 12.92 -0.70
CA GLU A 167 2.97 14.15 0.08
C GLU A 167 2.00 14.14 1.26
N GLY A 168 0.72 13.85 1.03
CA GLY A 168 -0.28 13.74 2.09
C GLY A 168 0.05 12.64 3.09
N LEU A 169 0.48 11.46 2.61
CA LEU A 169 0.89 10.36 3.47
C LEU A 169 2.09 10.73 4.37
N ARG A 170 3.09 11.42 3.82
CA ARG A 170 4.28 11.83 4.59
C ARG A 170 3.92 12.87 5.64
N LYS A 171 3.06 13.83 5.31
CA LYS A 171 2.53 14.83 6.27
C LYS A 171 1.70 14.15 7.36
N LEU A 172 0.80 13.24 6.99
CA LEU A 172 0.05 12.45 7.97
C LEU A 172 1.00 11.72 8.94
N ALA A 173 2.03 11.06 8.43
CA ALA A 173 2.97 10.30 9.24
C ALA A 173 3.78 11.22 10.19
N ALA A 174 4.38 12.30 9.66
CA ALA A 174 5.27 13.16 10.43
C ALA A 174 4.52 14.19 11.29
N ASP A 175 3.59 14.93 10.70
CA ASP A 175 3.00 16.11 11.31
C ASP A 175 1.78 15.76 12.20
N GLU A 176 0.93 14.83 11.75
CA GLU A 176 -0.27 14.47 12.49
C GLU A 176 -0.04 13.31 13.47
N LEU A 177 0.68 12.28 13.03
CA LEU A 177 0.95 11.10 13.85
C LEU A 177 2.26 11.21 14.62
N GLY A 178 3.16 12.15 14.30
CA GLY A 178 4.47 12.28 14.94
C GLY A 178 5.30 10.99 14.84
N LEU A 179 5.24 10.29 13.71
CA LEU A 179 6.08 9.11 13.47
C LEU A 179 7.50 9.56 13.14
N PRO A 180 8.52 8.84 13.60
CA PRO A 180 9.88 9.06 13.12
C PRO A 180 9.97 8.87 11.61
N THR A 181 10.46 9.88 10.90
CA THR A 181 10.71 9.85 9.44
C THR A 181 12.08 10.44 9.17
N ALA A 182 12.72 10.09 8.05
CA ALA A 182 13.84 10.88 7.57
C ALA A 182 13.38 12.33 7.35
N PRO A 183 14.19 13.36 7.67
CA PRO A 183 13.87 14.74 7.35
C PRO A 183 13.59 14.91 5.86
N PHE A 184 12.49 15.60 5.49
CA PHE A 184 12.02 15.67 4.12
C PHE A 184 11.47 17.04 3.75
N TRP A 185 11.47 17.35 2.46
CA TRP A 185 10.93 18.57 1.86
C TRP A 185 10.26 18.26 0.53
N PHE A 186 9.16 18.94 0.26
CA PHE A 186 8.52 18.95 -1.04
C PHE A 186 8.76 20.30 -1.71
N VAL A 187 9.40 20.28 -2.86
CA VAL A 187 9.87 21.47 -3.58
C VAL A 187 9.26 21.57 -4.97
N GLY A 188 8.97 22.79 -5.40
CA GLY A 188 8.34 23.08 -6.70
C GLY A 188 9.28 23.72 -7.72
N SER A 189 10.55 23.95 -7.37
CA SER A 189 11.54 24.55 -8.27
C SER A 189 12.96 24.07 -7.97
N LEU A 190 13.85 24.16 -8.97
CA LEU A 190 15.28 23.88 -8.81
C LEU A 190 15.90 24.79 -7.72
N GLY A 191 15.51 26.07 -7.67
CA GLY A 191 16.01 27.00 -6.65
C GLY A 191 15.62 26.59 -5.22
N GLU A 192 14.41 26.10 -5.03
CA GLU A 192 13.98 25.53 -3.74
C GLU A 192 14.77 24.27 -3.39
N LEU A 193 15.04 23.38 -4.36
CA LEU A 193 15.86 22.19 -4.11
C LEU A 193 17.30 22.56 -3.72
N GLN A 194 17.88 23.58 -4.36
CA GLN A 194 19.20 24.12 -4.00
C GLN A 194 19.21 24.69 -2.59
N ALA A 195 18.17 25.43 -2.19
CA ALA A 195 18.04 25.98 -0.85
C ALA A 195 17.88 24.85 0.21
N VAL A 196 17.11 23.81 -0.09
CA VAL A 196 16.99 22.62 0.76
C VAL A 196 18.34 21.94 0.91
N ALA A 197 19.09 21.73 -0.19
CA ALA A 197 20.40 21.10 -0.13
C ALA A 197 21.42 21.92 0.67
N ALA A 198 21.38 23.24 0.56
CA ALA A 198 22.22 24.12 1.37
C ALA A 198 21.87 24.08 2.88
N HIS A 199 20.60 23.85 3.22
CA HIS A 199 20.13 23.76 4.60
C HIS A 199 20.38 22.37 5.19
N ALA A 200 20.00 21.31 4.49
CA ALA A 200 20.04 19.93 5.00
C ALA A 200 21.42 19.27 4.88
N GLY A 201 22.26 19.77 3.95
CA GLY A 201 23.53 19.13 3.62
C GLY A 201 23.37 17.91 2.71
N TYR A 202 24.42 17.14 2.58
CA TYR A 202 24.52 15.95 1.72
C TYR A 202 24.86 14.71 2.55
N PRO A 203 24.46 13.49 2.11
CA PRO A 203 23.73 13.19 0.89
C PRO A 203 22.22 13.42 1.01
N LEU A 204 21.56 13.78 -0.11
CA LEU A 204 20.12 13.87 -0.23
C LEU A 204 19.59 12.85 -1.23
N MET A 205 18.48 12.22 -0.90
CA MET A 205 17.67 11.45 -1.85
C MET A 205 16.67 12.39 -2.52
N VAL A 206 16.68 12.45 -3.85
CA VAL A 206 15.76 13.25 -4.67
C VAL A 206 14.93 12.31 -5.53
N LYS A 207 13.60 12.43 -5.47
CA LYS A 207 12.66 11.57 -6.18
C LYS A 207 11.38 12.31 -6.57
N PRO A 208 10.63 11.86 -7.61
CA PRO A 208 9.34 12.43 -7.95
C PRO A 208 8.31 12.18 -6.82
N VAL A 209 7.35 13.08 -6.67
CA VAL A 209 6.22 12.88 -5.74
C VAL A 209 5.26 11.82 -6.28
N THR A 210 5.01 11.83 -7.60
CA THR A 210 4.19 10.82 -8.25
C THR A 210 4.93 9.49 -8.36
N LYS A 211 4.26 8.37 -8.11
CA LYS A 211 4.82 7.04 -8.35
C LYS A 211 4.94 6.80 -9.85
N VAL A 212 6.13 7.04 -10.39
CA VAL A 212 6.47 6.66 -11.77
C VAL A 212 7.35 5.43 -11.71
N SER A 213 7.05 4.44 -12.54
CA SER A 213 7.82 3.19 -12.57
C SER A 213 9.27 3.44 -13.01
N GLY A 214 10.23 3.15 -12.14
CA GLY A 214 11.68 3.07 -12.42
C GLY A 214 12.45 4.38 -12.35
N ARG A 215 13.74 4.30 -12.06
CA ARG A 215 14.89 5.20 -12.36
C ARG A 215 14.82 6.71 -12.11
N GLN A 216 13.81 7.27 -11.46
CA GLN A 216 13.71 8.73 -11.30
C GLN A 216 14.16 9.21 -9.92
N ARG A 217 14.73 8.33 -9.10
CA ARG A 217 15.36 8.71 -7.82
C ARG A 217 16.85 8.87 -7.98
N SER A 218 17.44 9.85 -7.29
CA SER A 218 18.87 10.11 -7.28
C SER A 218 19.37 10.36 -5.88
N VAL A 219 20.53 9.82 -5.54
CA VAL A 219 21.29 10.24 -4.36
C VAL A 219 22.23 11.35 -4.80
N VAL A 220 22.02 12.54 -4.28
CA VAL A 220 22.82 13.75 -4.54
C VAL A 220 23.88 13.85 -3.45
N ARG A 221 25.14 13.81 -3.84
CA ARG A 221 26.30 13.85 -2.92
C ARG A 221 27.02 15.19 -2.86
N GLY A 222 26.69 16.08 -3.81
CA GLY A 222 27.29 17.39 -3.91
C GLY A 222 26.44 18.35 -4.76
N PRO A 223 26.71 19.65 -4.70
CA PRO A 223 25.91 20.66 -5.38
C PRO A 223 25.87 20.49 -6.91
N GLU A 224 26.92 19.89 -7.50
CA GLU A 224 27.04 19.65 -8.93
C GLU A 224 26.03 18.60 -9.46
N GLU A 225 25.45 17.77 -8.59
CA GLU A 225 24.50 16.73 -8.96
C GLU A 225 23.03 17.20 -8.88
N ILE A 226 22.74 18.35 -8.23
CA ILE A 226 21.38 18.82 -7.92
C ILE A 226 20.55 19.05 -9.19
N GLU A 227 21.10 19.75 -10.18
CA GLU A 227 20.38 20.08 -11.41
C GLU A 227 20.00 18.82 -12.18
N ARG A 228 20.92 17.87 -12.28
CA ARG A 228 20.65 16.57 -12.92
C ARG A 228 19.57 15.79 -12.17
N ALA A 229 19.62 15.76 -10.83
CA ALA A 229 18.64 15.08 -10.00
C ALA A 229 17.25 15.71 -10.13
N TRP A 230 17.17 17.05 -10.18
CA TRP A 230 15.93 17.77 -10.46
C TRP A 230 15.31 17.37 -11.80
N HIS A 231 16.08 17.44 -12.89
CA HIS A 231 15.60 17.09 -14.22
C HIS A 231 15.19 15.63 -14.33
N LEU A 232 15.87 14.72 -13.65
CA LEU A 232 15.50 13.31 -13.62
C LEU A 232 14.17 13.11 -12.87
N ALA A 233 13.98 13.78 -11.73
CA ALA A 233 12.77 13.67 -10.93
C ALA A 233 11.54 14.28 -11.62
N VAL A 234 11.71 15.41 -12.33
CA VAL A 234 10.62 16.12 -13.03
C VAL A 234 10.30 15.51 -14.39
N GLY A 235 11.26 14.84 -15.05
CA GLY A 235 11.10 14.30 -16.41
C GLY A 235 10.02 13.22 -16.57
N GLY A 236 9.40 12.79 -15.50
CA GLY A 236 8.26 11.85 -15.49
C GLY A 236 6.90 12.49 -15.24
N GLU A 237 6.82 13.79 -15.01
CA GLU A 237 5.55 14.46 -14.77
C GLU A 237 4.76 14.66 -16.06
N LEU A 238 3.45 14.40 -15.99
CA LEU A 238 2.51 14.64 -17.08
C LEU A 238 2.53 16.12 -17.47
N ALA A 239 2.60 16.41 -18.75
CA ALA A 239 2.59 17.77 -19.31
C ALA A 239 1.40 18.57 -18.74
N GLY A 240 1.68 19.65 -18.01
CA GLY A 240 0.68 20.58 -17.47
C GLY A 240 0.56 20.63 -15.94
N ALA A 241 1.14 19.69 -15.19
CA ALA A 241 1.22 19.78 -13.74
C ALA A 241 2.41 20.68 -13.31
N ARG A 242 2.25 21.39 -12.18
CA ARG A 242 3.40 22.07 -11.56
C ARG A 242 4.36 21.01 -11.05
N PRO A 243 5.67 21.08 -11.40
CA PRO A 243 6.65 20.09 -10.97
C PRO A 243 6.70 20.05 -9.44
N ARG A 244 6.65 18.85 -8.89
CA ARG A 244 6.79 18.59 -7.45
C ARG A 244 7.82 17.50 -7.25
N VAL A 245 8.83 17.79 -6.47
CA VAL A 245 9.93 16.88 -6.16
C VAL A 245 10.01 16.68 -4.66
N TRP A 246 10.30 15.47 -4.25
CA TRP A 246 10.53 15.09 -2.87
C TRP A 246 12.03 14.95 -2.64
N ALA A 247 12.58 15.78 -1.74
CA ALA A 247 13.93 15.66 -1.22
C ALA A 247 13.88 15.12 0.21
N GLU A 248 14.76 14.19 0.56
CA GLU A 248 14.90 13.71 1.94
C GLU A 248 16.36 13.44 2.28
N THR A 249 16.73 13.61 3.54
CA THR A 249 18.06 13.26 4.03
C THR A 249 18.25 11.75 3.95
N VAL A 250 19.39 11.33 3.43
CA VAL A 250 19.79 9.92 3.48
C VAL A 250 20.20 9.60 4.92
N VAL A 251 19.36 8.82 5.60
CA VAL A 251 19.69 8.30 6.94
C VAL A 251 20.52 7.04 6.81
N ASP A 252 21.40 6.82 7.78
CA ASP A 252 22.13 5.55 7.87
C ASP A 252 21.16 4.43 8.27
N ILE A 253 21.14 3.36 7.50
CA ILE A 253 20.26 2.21 7.72
C ILE A 253 21.01 0.90 7.61
N GLN A 254 20.74 -0.01 8.53
CA GLN A 254 21.29 -1.37 8.51
C GLN A 254 20.42 -2.30 7.67
N VAL A 255 19.11 -2.13 7.74
CA VAL A 255 18.15 -2.99 7.03
C VAL A 255 16.85 -2.26 6.71
N LEU A 256 16.28 -2.57 5.54
CA LEU A 256 14.91 -2.24 5.18
C LEU A 256 14.00 -3.38 5.63
N VAL A 257 12.88 -3.02 6.23
CA VAL A 257 11.93 -3.99 6.79
C VAL A 257 10.53 -3.68 6.30
N THR A 258 9.83 -4.70 5.79
CA THR A 258 8.38 -4.64 5.64
C THR A 258 7.72 -5.35 6.83
N LEU A 259 6.81 -4.67 7.50
CA LEU A 259 5.94 -5.27 8.50
C LEU A 259 4.53 -5.38 7.92
N PHE A 260 4.08 -6.60 7.63
CA PHE A 260 2.69 -6.81 7.23
C PHE A 260 1.77 -6.71 8.45
N VAL A 261 0.78 -5.88 8.30
CA VAL A 261 -0.28 -5.63 9.28
C VAL A 261 -1.61 -6.06 8.68
N VAL A 262 -2.26 -7.00 9.32
CA VAL A 262 -3.60 -7.44 8.93
C VAL A 262 -4.61 -6.75 9.83
N ARG A 263 -5.48 -5.93 9.24
CA ARG A 263 -6.58 -5.30 9.97
C ARG A 263 -7.88 -5.99 9.58
N THR A 264 -8.57 -6.51 10.58
CA THR A 264 -9.84 -7.21 10.46
C THR A 264 -10.87 -6.57 11.39
N GLU A 265 -12.13 -6.96 11.23
CA GLU A 265 -13.20 -6.62 12.16
C GLU A 265 -13.47 -7.83 13.06
N GLY A 266 -13.19 -7.67 14.35
CA GLY A 266 -13.51 -8.66 15.36
C GLY A 266 -14.84 -8.35 16.07
N SER A 267 -15.27 -9.21 16.97
CA SER A 267 -16.50 -9.02 17.76
C SER A 267 -16.47 -7.79 18.67
N GLY A 268 -15.25 -7.28 18.99
CA GLY A 268 -15.03 -6.08 19.81
C GLY A 268 -14.67 -4.84 19.00
N GLY A 269 -14.72 -4.89 17.67
CA GLY A 269 -14.31 -3.83 16.76
C GLY A 269 -13.02 -4.17 16.00
N PRO A 270 -12.37 -3.17 15.39
CA PRO A 270 -11.18 -3.40 14.58
C PRO A 270 -10.02 -4.02 15.33
N GLU A 271 -9.50 -5.13 14.82
CA GLU A 271 -8.35 -5.86 15.34
C GLU A 271 -7.13 -5.69 14.40
N ILE A 272 -5.93 -5.65 14.99
CA ILE A 272 -4.67 -5.55 14.27
C ILE A 272 -3.77 -6.72 14.65
N THR A 273 -3.40 -7.52 13.63
CA THR A 273 -2.46 -8.63 13.77
C THR A 273 -1.21 -8.36 12.93
N PHE A 274 -0.04 -8.74 13.45
CA PHE A 274 1.23 -8.51 12.77
C PHE A 274 1.83 -9.83 12.31
N CYS A 275 2.37 -9.86 11.10
CA CYS A 275 3.26 -10.91 10.67
C CYS A 275 4.67 -10.73 11.29
N ALA A 276 5.49 -11.76 11.25
CA ALA A 276 6.91 -11.63 11.57
C ALA A 276 7.56 -10.64 10.57
N PRO A 277 8.51 -9.78 11.02
CA PRO A 277 9.17 -8.81 10.15
C PRO A 277 9.86 -9.47 8.96
N ILE A 278 9.77 -8.82 7.80
CA ILE A 278 10.42 -9.24 6.56
C ILE A 278 11.54 -8.26 6.26
N GLY A 279 12.78 -8.75 6.24
CA GLY A 279 13.89 -7.97 5.71
C GLY A 279 13.85 -7.99 4.19
N TYR A 280 14.21 -6.87 3.57
CA TYR A 280 14.33 -6.82 2.11
C TYR A 280 15.50 -5.94 1.67
N ARG A 281 15.98 -6.20 0.47
CA ARG A 281 17.00 -5.43 -0.20
C ARG A 281 16.69 -5.39 -1.70
N GLY A 282 16.62 -4.19 -2.27
CA GLY A 282 16.63 -4.02 -3.72
C GLY A 282 18.04 -4.24 -4.25
N ALA A 283 18.18 -4.61 -5.52
CA ALA A 283 19.46 -4.45 -6.20
C ALA A 283 19.79 -2.97 -6.27
N ASP A 284 21.08 -2.64 -6.06
CA ASP A 284 21.63 -1.28 -6.04
C ASP A 284 20.89 -0.36 -7.01
N ASP A 285 20.35 0.74 -6.51
CA ASP A 285 19.79 1.96 -7.15
C ASP A 285 19.36 1.90 -8.65
N ARG A 286 19.56 0.79 -9.34
CA ARG A 286 19.46 0.67 -10.79
C ARG A 286 18.28 -0.15 -11.31
N ASP A 287 17.72 -1.07 -10.51
CA ASP A 287 16.61 -1.91 -10.98
C ASP A 287 15.76 -2.46 -9.82
N ASP A 288 14.44 -2.19 -9.84
CA ASP A 288 13.45 -2.89 -9.00
C ASP A 288 13.32 -4.40 -9.37
N GLN A 289 14.19 -4.87 -10.26
CA GLN A 289 14.09 -6.21 -10.86
C GLN A 289 14.68 -7.30 -9.99
N ASP A 290 15.56 -6.95 -9.03
CA ASP A 290 16.28 -7.91 -8.19
C ASP A 290 15.94 -7.77 -6.70
N LEU A 291 14.67 -7.62 -6.36
CA LEU A 291 14.26 -7.58 -4.96
C LEU A 291 14.52 -8.94 -4.30
N GLU A 292 15.32 -8.92 -3.25
CA GLU A 292 15.49 -10.03 -2.32
C GLU A 292 14.68 -9.72 -1.05
N SER A 293 13.87 -10.66 -0.56
CA SER A 293 13.18 -10.56 0.73
C SER A 293 13.37 -11.86 1.53
N TRP A 294 13.38 -11.75 2.86
CA TRP A 294 13.57 -12.89 3.76
C TRP A 294 12.79 -12.71 5.05
N GLN A 295 12.37 -13.81 5.65
CA GLN A 295 11.59 -13.85 6.88
C GLN A 295 12.05 -15.02 7.76
N PRO A 296 12.24 -14.79 9.09
CA PRO A 296 12.05 -13.53 9.78
C PRO A 296 13.28 -12.61 9.66
N GLN A 297 13.08 -11.30 9.64
CA GLN A 297 14.15 -10.35 9.94
C GLN A 297 14.28 -10.21 11.44
N GLN A 298 15.46 -10.50 11.97
CA GLN A 298 15.75 -10.29 13.38
C GLN A 298 15.91 -8.79 13.67
N LEU A 299 15.21 -8.32 14.68
CA LEU A 299 15.29 -6.97 15.21
C LEU A 299 15.58 -7.04 16.71
N SER A 300 16.18 -6.00 17.27
CA SER A 300 16.21 -5.85 18.73
C SER A 300 14.79 -5.72 19.28
N THR A 301 14.60 -6.00 20.55
CA THR A 301 13.28 -5.86 21.19
C THR A 301 12.77 -4.42 21.06
N ALA A 302 13.63 -3.42 21.24
CA ALA A 302 13.27 -2.01 21.12
C ALA A 302 12.84 -1.65 19.69
N ALA A 303 13.61 -2.08 18.68
CA ALA A 303 13.25 -1.87 17.28
C ALA A 303 11.97 -2.59 16.89
N HIS A 304 11.75 -3.82 17.37
CA HIS A 304 10.53 -4.57 17.12
C HIS A 304 9.28 -3.86 17.69
N ASP A 305 9.35 -3.39 18.93
CA ASP A 305 8.25 -2.68 19.57
C ASP A 305 7.98 -1.34 18.89
N SER A 306 9.03 -0.60 18.51
CA SER A 306 8.94 0.64 17.74
C SER A 306 8.29 0.41 16.37
N ALA A 307 8.72 -0.62 15.64
CA ALA A 307 8.16 -1.01 14.34
C ALA A 307 6.66 -1.30 14.43
N ARG A 308 6.23 -2.08 15.43
CA ARG A 308 4.81 -2.39 15.66
C ARG A 308 4.01 -1.16 16.04
N SER A 309 4.57 -0.28 16.88
CA SER A 309 3.92 0.98 17.27
C SER A 309 3.70 1.90 16.06
N ILE A 310 4.73 2.10 15.24
CA ILE A 310 4.65 2.89 14.00
C ILE A 310 3.59 2.29 13.07
N ALA A 311 3.67 1.01 12.80
CA ALA A 311 2.77 0.31 11.89
C ALA A 311 1.32 0.33 12.37
N ALA A 312 1.06 0.11 13.67
CA ALA A 312 -0.29 0.20 14.22
C ALA A 312 -0.90 1.60 14.06
N ARG A 313 -0.11 2.64 14.31
CA ARG A 313 -0.58 4.03 14.25
C ARG A 313 -0.92 4.44 12.83
N ILE A 314 -0.06 4.15 11.85
CA ILE A 314 -0.34 4.50 10.45
C ILE A 314 -1.51 3.69 9.89
N VAL A 315 -1.60 2.38 10.13
CA VAL A 315 -2.71 1.54 9.65
C VAL A 315 -4.03 1.94 10.29
N LYS A 316 -4.02 2.32 11.59
CA LYS A 316 -5.21 2.84 12.26
C LYS A 316 -5.69 4.17 11.66
N ALA A 317 -4.77 5.06 11.28
CA ALA A 317 -5.09 6.34 10.66
C ALA A 317 -5.61 6.18 9.21
N LEU A 318 -5.08 5.20 8.47
CA LEU A 318 -5.58 4.85 7.14
C LEU A 318 -7.01 4.33 7.19
N GLY A 319 -7.33 3.47 8.14
CA GLY A 319 -8.64 2.83 8.26
C GLY A 319 -8.86 1.68 7.27
N GLY A 320 -10.11 1.19 7.18
CA GLY A 320 -10.46 0.05 6.36
C GLY A 320 -9.89 -1.27 6.88
N ARG A 321 -10.23 -2.39 6.27
CA ARG A 321 -9.66 -3.71 6.57
C ARG A 321 -8.79 -4.21 5.42
N GLY A 322 -7.98 -5.22 5.65
CA GLY A 322 -7.07 -5.78 4.66
C GLY A 322 -5.65 -5.95 5.21
N VAL A 323 -4.75 -6.29 4.31
CA VAL A 323 -3.31 -6.36 4.58
C VAL A 323 -2.66 -5.04 4.17
N PHE A 324 -1.89 -4.48 5.08
CA PHE A 324 -1.08 -3.28 4.84
C PHE A 324 0.40 -3.65 4.89
N SER A 325 1.15 -3.24 3.89
CA SER A 325 2.61 -3.37 3.85
C SER A 325 3.22 -2.09 4.37
N VAL A 326 3.74 -2.10 5.59
CA VAL A 326 4.39 -0.94 6.20
C VAL A 326 5.89 -1.09 6.05
N ASP A 327 6.51 -0.21 5.28
CA ASP A 327 7.94 -0.19 5.03
C ASP A 327 8.66 0.72 6.03
N LEU A 328 9.71 0.19 6.60
CA LEU A 328 10.48 0.79 7.70
C LEU A 328 11.97 0.76 7.36
N MET A 329 12.69 1.79 7.81
CA MET A 329 14.14 1.86 7.80
C MET A 329 14.64 1.64 9.23
N VAL A 330 15.56 0.70 9.43
CA VAL A 330 16.02 0.31 10.77
C VAL A 330 17.53 0.48 10.86
N ASN A 331 17.97 1.14 11.94
CA ASN A 331 19.37 1.26 12.34
C ASN A 331 19.51 1.00 13.85
N GLY A 332 19.96 -0.18 14.22
CA GLY A 332 19.99 -0.61 15.63
C GLY A 332 18.59 -0.60 16.24
N ASP A 333 18.39 0.25 17.25
CA ASP A 333 17.10 0.43 17.91
C ASP A 333 16.22 1.52 17.26
N GLU A 334 16.79 2.30 16.35
CA GLU A 334 16.09 3.38 15.66
C GLU A 334 15.28 2.83 14.50
N VAL A 335 13.99 3.22 14.42
CA VAL A 335 13.07 2.80 13.37
C VAL A 335 12.38 4.04 12.79
N TYR A 336 12.47 4.18 11.47
CA TYR A 336 11.87 5.27 10.72
C TYR A 336 10.79 4.74 9.78
N PHE A 337 9.67 5.44 9.71
CA PHE A 337 8.63 5.17 8.72
C PHE A 337 9.12 5.56 7.33
N ALA A 338 9.06 4.64 6.38
CA ALA A 338 9.44 4.87 4.98
C ALA A 338 8.23 5.05 4.07
N ASP A 339 7.32 4.06 4.03
CA ASP A 339 6.12 4.08 3.16
C ASP A 339 5.06 3.10 3.70
N VAL A 340 3.86 3.14 3.11
CA VAL A 340 2.84 2.11 3.32
C VAL A 340 2.02 1.91 2.05
N THR A 341 1.69 0.66 1.75
CA THR A 341 0.70 0.29 0.74
C THR A 341 -0.45 -0.47 1.40
N ALA A 342 -1.64 -0.33 0.85
CA ALA A 342 -2.84 -0.94 1.40
C ALA A 342 -3.15 -2.30 0.73
N TRP A 343 -2.12 -3.03 0.35
CA TRP A 343 -2.15 -4.39 -0.20
C TRP A 343 -0.79 -5.07 0.02
N PRO A 344 -0.69 -6.42 -0.17
CA PRO A 344 0.59 -7.12 -0.14
C PRO A 344 1.55 -6.60 -1.21
N GLY A 345 2.65 -5.93 -0.80
CA GLY A 345 3.69 -5.41 -1.68
C GLY A 345 4.64 -6.51 -2.18
N ASP A 346 5.70 -6.10 -2.89
CA ASP A 346 6.66 -7.04 -3.53
C ASP A 346 7.42 -7.93 -2.52
N SER A 347 7.60 -7.50 -1.27
CA SER A 347 8.20 -8.33 -0.21
C SER A 347 7.29 -9.48 0.24
N ALA A 348 6.00 -9.48 -0.16
CA ALA A 348 5.03 -10.51 0.20
C ALA A 348 5.36 -11.91 -0.34
N TRP A 349 6.14 -12.00 -1.42
CA TRP A 349 6.42 -13.28 -2.07
C TRP A 349 7.04 -14.31 -1.13
N VAL A 350 7.89 -13.91 -0.20
CA VAL A 350 8.49 -14.83 0.77
C VAL A 350 7.44 -15.56 1.61
N THR A 351 6.31 -14.90 1.87
CA THR A 351 5.23 -15.46 2.70
C THR A 351 4.56 -16.69 2.09
N LEU A 352 4.69 -16.89 0.76
CA LEU A 352 4.19 -18.09 0.09
C LEU A 352 4.81 -19.39 0.65
N ARG A 353 5.98 -19.30 1.29
CA ARG A 353 6.66 -20.48 1.82
C ARG A 353 7.07 -20.34 3.29
N SER A 354 7.20 -19.11 3.80
CA SER A 354 7.60 -18.89 5.19
C SER A 354 6.42 -18.90 6.19
N GLN A 355 5.19 -18.65 5.71
CA GLN A 355 4.00 -18.59 6.54
C GLN A 355 3.01 -19.70 6.21
N ARG A 356 2.16 -20.06 7.20
CA ARG A 356 1.04 -20.97 6.99
C ARG A 356 -0.01 -20.39 6.06
N LEU A 357 -0.30 -19.11 6.22
CA LEU A 357 -1.12 -18.31 5.31
C LEU A 357 -0.24 -17.23 4.70
N SER A 358 -0.09 -17.23 3.40
CA SER A 358 0.63 -16.18 2.69
C SER A 358 -0.08 -14.82 2.89
N ALA A 359 0.62 -13.73 2.62
CA ALA A 359 0.03 -12.40 2.67
C ALA A 359 -1.19 -12.26 1.73
N PHE A 360 -1.23 -13.01 0.63
CA PHE A 360 -2.38 -13.05 -0.29
C PHE A 360 -3.57 -13.80 0.31
N GLU A 361 -3.34 -14.91 1.00
CA GLU A 361 -4.40 -15.65 1.72
C GLU A 361 -4.89 -14.86 2.94
N LEU A 362 -4.00 -14.13 3.64
CA LEU A 362 -4.38 -13.20 4.70
C LEU A 362 -5.26 -12.07 4.15
N GLN A 363 -4.90 -11.51 2.97
CA GLN A 363 -5.72 -10.49 2.30
C GLN A 363 -7.10 -11.07 1.91
N ALA A 364 -7.14 -12.28 1.33
CA ALA A 364 -8.40 -12.93 0.98
C ALA A 364 -9.29 -13.13 2.21
N ARG A 365 -8.74 -13.59 3.34
CA ARG A 365 -9.48 -13.73 4.60
C ARG A 365 -9.97 -12.39 5.15
N ALA A 366 -9.12 -11.36 5.13
CA ALA A 366 -9.51 -10.03 5.56
C ALA A 366 -10.64 -9.45 4.69
N VAL A 367 -10.58 -9.64 3.35
CA VAL A 367 -11.67 -9.26 2.41
C VAL A 367 -12.97 -9.97 2.77
N MET A 368 -12.90 -11.25 3.05
CA MET A 368 -14.09 -12.08 3.36
C MET A 368 -14.57 -11.95 4.81
N GLY A 369 -13.93 -11.12 5.64
CA GLY A 369 -14.27 -10.99 7.06
C GLY A 369 -13.98 -12.23 7.89
N LEU A 370 -13.02 -13.05 7.47
CA LEU A 370 -12.66 -14.31 8.13
C LEU A 370 -11.49 -14.12 9.11
N GLY A 371 -11.39 -15.02 10.08
CA GLY A 371 -10.29 -15.05 11.04
C GLY A 371 -8.93 -15.24 10.35
N VAL A 372 -7.91 -14.56 10.86
CA VAL A 372 -6.55 -14.59 10.34
C VAL A 372 -5.59 -15.24 11.32
N ASP A 373 -4.51 -15.82 10.79
CA ASP A 373 -3.43 -16.43 11.55
C ASP A 373 -2.12 -16.14 10.84
N THR A 374 -1.22 -15.47 11.53
CA THR A 374 0.07 -15.00 11.01
C THR A 374 1.24 -15.93 11.40
N LEU A 375 0.96 -17.20 11.65
CA LEU A 375 1.95 -18.19 12.04
C LEU A 375 3.00 -18.39 10.93
N MET A 376 4.25 -18.16 11.29
CA MET A 376 5.40 -18.52 10.47
C MET A 376 5.70 -20.00 10.66
N VAL A 377 5.93 -20.73 9.55
CA VAL A 377 6.19 -22.18 9.56
C VAL A 377 7.66 -22.52 9.34
N SER A 378 8.39 -21.68 8.62
CA SER A 378 9.82 -21.87 8.37
C SER A 378 10.48 -20.53 8.04
N PRO A 379 11.75 -20.34 8.39
CA PRO A 379 12.54 -19.28 7.77
C PRO A 379 12.56 -19.46 6.25
N GLY A 380 12.39 -18.36 5.52
CA GLY A 380 12.29 -18.39 4.07
C GLY A 380 12.93 -17.17 3.42
N ALA A 381 13.17 -17.28 2.13
CA ALA A 381 13.62 -16.20 1.27
C ALA A 381 12.93 -16.25 -0.09
N ALA A 382 12.78 -15.07 -0.68
CA ALA A 382 12.31 -14.89 -2.03
C ALA A 382 13.24 -13.96 -2.80
N ARG A 383 13.43 -14.24 -4.07
CA ARG A 383 14.16 -13.36 -4.98
C ARG A 383 13.37 -13.17 -6.26
N VAL A 384 13.05 -11.93 -6.58
CA VAL A 384 12.44 -11.57 -7.85
C VAL A 384 13.51 -11.70 -8.94
N VAL A 385 13.15 -12.38 -10.03
CA VAL A 385 14.06 -12.63 -11.15
C VAL A 385 13.68 -11.70 -12.29
N GLY A 386 14.58 -10.80 -12.64
CA GLY A 386 14.45 -9.94 -13.82
C GLY A 386 14.65 -10.69 -15.13
N PRO A 387 14.30 -10.10 -16.29
CA PRO A 387 14.42 -10.75 -17.59
C PRO A 387 15.88 -11.03 -18.00
N GLY A 388 16.85 -10.48 -17.27
CA GLY A 388 18.28 -10.69 -17.53
C GLY A 388 18.66 -10.42 -18.99
N ARG A 389 19.50 -11.30 -19.56
CA ARG A 389 19.81 -11.35 -21.01
C ARG A 389 18.86 -12.29 -21.79
N ALA A 390 17.93 -12.97 -21.12
CA ALA A 390 16.94 -13.80 -21.79
C ALA A 390 16.02 -12.92 -22.67
N ALA A 391 15.57 -13.47 -23.78
CA ALA A 391 14.62 -12.76 -24.63
C ALA A 391 13.35 -12.48 -23.81
N ALA A 392 13.00 -11.21 -23.67
CA ALA A 392 11.82 -10.79 -22.94
C ALA A 392 10.58 -11.53 -23.48
N GLY A 393 9.80 -12.14 -22.60
CA GLY A 393 8.55 -12.81 -22.95
C GLY A 393 8.60 -14.33 -23.17
N VAL A 394 9.77 -14.96 -23.04
CA VAL A 394 9.88 -16.43 -23.16
C VAL A 394 9.82 -17.04 -21.76
N ALA A 395 8.85 -17.93 -21.52
CA ALA A 395 8.79 -18.72 -20.29
C ALA A 395 10.06 -19.61 -20.14
N PRO A 396 10.54 -19.87 -18.92
CA PRO A 396 11.63 -20.81 -18.68
C PRO A 396 11.32 -22.18 -19.29
N SER A 397 12.32 -22.81 -19.89
CA SER A 397 12.16 -24.17 -20.43
C SER A 397 11.95 -25.19 -19.30
N ALA A 398 11.44 -26.37 -19.65
CA ALA A 398 11.33 -27.49 -18.70
C ALA A 398 12.68 -27.87 -18.08
N GLU A 399 13.77 -27.77 -18.86
CA GLU A 399 15.14 -28.05 -18.41
C GLU A 399 15.58 -26.99 -17.37
N THR A 400 15.35 -25.69 -17.67
CA THR A 400 15.63 -24.59 -16.75
C THR A 400 14.86 -24.75 -15.44
N LEU A 401 13.55 -25.06 -15.51
CA LEU A 401 12.72 -25.30 -14.33
C LEU A 401 13.21 -26.52 -13.53
N THR A 402 13.60 -27.61 -14.22
CA THR A 402 14.15 -28.79 -13.55
C THR A 402 15.44 -28.47 -12.81
N ALA A 403 16.34 -27.70 -13.44
CA ALA A 403 17.59 -27.29 -12.82
C ALA A 403 17.33 -26.38 -11.60
N ALA A 404 16.41 -25.42 -11.70
CA ALA A 404 16.06 -24.52 -10.62
C ALA A 404 15.41 -25.25 -9.44
N LEU A 405 14.42 -26.10 -9.70
CA LEU A 405 13.71 -26.89 -8.68
C LEU A 405 14.53 -28.06 -8.14
N GLY A 406 15.72 -28.33 -8.68
CA GLY A 406 16.71 -29.23 -8.12
C GLY A 406 17.40 -28.70 -6.86
N VAL A 407 17.20 -27.44 -6.48
CA VAL A 407 17.64 -26.87 -5.20
C VAL A 407 16.72 -27.37 -4.09
N PRO A 408 17.24 -27.90 -2.96
CA PRO A 408 16.40 -28.41 -1.87
C PRO A 408 15.48 -27.34 -1.28
N GLU A 409 14.26 -27.73 -0.90
CA GLU A 409 13.24 -26.86 -0.27
C GLU A 409 12.98 -25.56 -1.04
N SER A 410 13.03 -25.64 -2.36
CA SER A 410 12.81 -24.51 -3.25
C SER A 410 11.47 -24.58 -3.97
N ASP A 411 11.03 -23.43 -4.46
CA ASP A 411 9.86 -23.28 -5.32
C ASP A 411 10.05 -22.10 -6.27
N VAL A 412 9.21 -22.02 -7.30
CA VAL A 412 9.24 -20.98 -8.32
C VAL A 412 7.83 -20.49 -8.61
N ARG A 413 7.69 -19.18 -8.78
CA ARG A 413 6.53 -18.56 -9.42
C ARG A 413 6.97 -17.96 -10.75
N VAL A 414 6.54 -18.55 -11.85
CA VAL A 414 6.82 -18.03 -13.19
C VAL A 414 5.77 -16.97 -13.52
N PHE A 415 6.25 -15.79 -13.89
CA PHE A 415 5.41 -14.69 -14.35
C PHE A 415 5.22 -14.80 -15.85
N THR A 416 3.97 -14.87 -16.26
CA THR A 416 3.63 -15.06 -17.66
C THR A 416 2.96 -13.80 -18.18
N SER A 417 3.73 -12.86 -18.70
CA SER A 417 3.18 -11.77 -19.50
C SER A 417 3.01 -12.24 -20.95
N VAL A 418 1.82 -12.09 -21.49
CA VAL A 418 1.54 -12.28 -22.91
C VAL A 418 1.20 -10.91 -23.49
N GLY A 419 1.72 -10.61 -24.68
CA GLY A 419 1.45 -9.34 -25.37
C GLY A 419 2.70 -8.49 -25.62
N ALA A 420 2.52 -7.33 -26.25
CA ALA A 420 3.58 -6.44 -26.75
C ALA A 420 4.49 -5.80 -25.67
N ARG A 421 4.21 -5.99 -24.39
CA ARG A 421 5.07 -5.55 -23.29
C ARG A 421 5.86 -6.73 -22.75
N ALA A 422 7.16 -6.68 -22.98
CA ALA A 422 8.09 -7.60 -22.34
C ALA A 422 7.90 -7.61 -20.82
N PRO A 423 7.82 -8.79 -20.16
CA PRO A 423 7.69 -8.85 -18.71
C PRO A 423 8.93 -8.19 -18.09
N ARG A 424 8.69 -7.29 -17.13
CA ARG A 424 9.76 -6.68 -16.34
C ARG A 424 10.39 -7.66 -15.37
N LYS A 425 9.66 -8.73 -15.04
CA LYS A 425 10.05 -9.77 -14.08
C LYS A 425 9.71 -11.13 -14.70
N LEU A 426 10.64 -12.10 -14.63
CA LEU A 426 10.41 -13.48 -15.12
C LEU A 426 9.66 -14.34 -14.11
N GLY A 427 9.84 -14.02 -12.83
CA GLY A 427 9.25 -14.82 -11.77
C GLY A 427 9.82 -14.49 -10.41
N VAL A 428 9.53 -15.36 -9.46
CA VAL A 428 10.08 -15.32 -8.11
C VAL A 428 10.66 -16.70 -7.78
N ALA A 429 11.92 -16.71 -7.38
CA ALA A 429 12.59 -17.84 -6.76
C ALA A 429 12.30 -17.83 -5.26
N LEU A 430 11.90 -18.96 -4.70
CA LEU A 430 11.52 -19.12 -3.31
C LEU A 430 12.31 -20.27 -2.70
N ALA A 431 12.71 -20.15 -1.44
CA ALA A 431 13.31 -21.25 -0.70
C ALA A 431 13.06 -21.13 0.79
N THR A 432 13.06 -22.26 1.48
CA THR A 432 13.06 -22.36 2.94
C THR A 432 14.31 -23.09 3.42
N ALA A 433 14.63 -22.92 4.69
CA ALA A 433 15.70 -23.64 5.39
C ALA A 433 15.54 -23.45 6.90
N PRO A 434 16.23 -24.23 7.74
CA PRO A 434 16.23 -23.99 9.19
C PRO A 434 16.73 -22.58 9.57
N GLU A 435 17.60 -21.99 8.74
CA GLU A 435 18.18 -20.67 8.96
C GLU A 435 17.95 -19.75 7.77
N VAL A 436 17.67 -18.48 8.03
CA VAL A 436 17.45 -17.44 7.02
C VAL A 436 18.61 -17.32 6.04
N GLY A 437 19.86 -17.36 6.51
CA GLY A 437 21.04 -17.27 5.65
C GLY A 437 21.04 -18.36 4.58
N THR A 438 20.79 -19.60 4.96
CA THR A 438 20.70 -20.75 4.05
C THR A 438 19.51 -20.62 3.09
N ALA A 439 18.34 -20.13 3.56
CA ALA A 439 17.19 -19.90 2.69
C ALA A 439 17.52 -18.85 1.62
N ARG A 440 18.21 -17.77 1.98
CA ARG A 440 18.64 -16.72 1.05
C ARG A 440 19.62 -17.24 0.00
N ASP A 441 20.59 -18.07 0.40
CA ASP A 441 21.55 -18.67 -0.54
C ASP A 441 20.84 -19.62 -1.52
N ARG A 442 19.90 -20.42 -1.04
CA ARG A 442 19.08 -21.31 -1.88
C ARG A 442 18.21 -20.49 -2.85
N ALA A 443 17.50 -19.46 -2.38
CA ALA A 443 16.68 -18.62 -3.26
C ALA A 443 17.53 -17.93 -4.34
N ARG A 444 18.77 -17.56 -4.02
CA ARG A 444 19.74 -17.00 -4.98
C ARG A 444 20.13 -18.06 -6.02
N ASP A 445 20.49 -19.26 -5.59
CA ASP A 445 20.85 -20.37 -6.50
C ASP A 445 19.69 -20.70 -7.46
N VAL A 446 18.45 -20.74 -6.96
CA VAL A 446 17.25 -20.93 -7.80
C VAL A 446 17.13 -19.79 -8.82
N ALA A 447 17.27 -18.53 -8.39
CA ALA A 447 17.16 -17.37 -9.25
C ALA A 447 18.25 -17.36 -10.35
N ASP A 448 19.48 -17.71 -9.98
CA ASP A 448 20.60 -17.78 -10.92
C ASP A 448 20.36 -18.87 -11.99
N ARG A 449 19.80 -20.01 -11.60
CA ARG A 449 19.45 -21.10 -12.55
C ARG A 449 18.27 -20.71 -13.45
N LEU A 450 17.29 -19.94 -12.94
CA LEU A 450 16.19 -19.42 -13.77
C LEU A 450 16.65 -18.35 -14.77
N GLY A 451 17.63 -17.51 -14.39
CA GLY A 451 18.20 -16.49 -15.26
C GLY A 451 19.24 -17.00 -16.25
N MET A 452 19.70 -18.26 -16.09
CA MET A 452 20.62 -18.88 -17.04
C MET A 452 19.91 -19.13 -18.38
N ARG A 453 20.48 -18.60 -19.45
CA ARG A 453 20.09 -18.97 -20.82
C ARG A 453 20.25 -20.46 -21.00
N ASP A 454 19.27 -21.11 -21.61
CA ASP A 454 19.53 -22.29 -22.41
C ASP A 454 20.63 -21.89 -23.40
N SER A 455 21.85 -22.33 -23.13
CA SER A 455 22.92 -22.32 -24.12
C SER A 455 22.53 -23.35 -25.17
N GLY A 456 21.59 -22.90 -26.04
CA GLY A 456 21.12 -23.69 -27.14
C GLY A 456 22.33 -24.17 -27.97
N LYS A 457 22.41 -25.49 -28.12
CA LYS A 457 23.20 -26.13 -29.13
C LYS A 457 22.77 -25.69 -30.53
#